data_f270e9d34167a00a564a867984f6199a
#
_entry.id   f270e9d34167a00a564a867984f6199a
#
_cell.length_a   1.000
_cell.length_b   1.000
_cell.length_c   1.000
_cell.angle_alpha   90.00
_cell.angle_beta   90.00
_cell.angle_gamma   90.00
#
_symmetry.space_group_name_H-M   'P 1'
#
loop_
_entity.id
_entity.type
_entity.pdbx_description
1 polymer ?
#
loop_
_entity_poly.entity_id
_entity_poly.type
_entity_poly.pdbx_seq_one_letter_code
_entity_poly.pdbx_strand_id
1 'polypeptide(L)'
;MDQFKYQEGLNEVVTNKVHRMIDNHQPVVMQTVERLLREAEISRDFIVPIGVEQRGTCENPIISFEGDDKLMMRKRGEPFTLHNNAVRQLAEKMDIPSKYLRELSEGSAWQRQLAAEILNKTSGWTPRTRVMIRTVGDQVRGVLSDSYRRLNSEIILTAFMKTALNEGAVACDALMTDTKVWIETILPEPICIPTRLNGTVIIYMGVRFSTSDYG
;
A
#
# COMPACT_ATOMS: atom_id res chain seq x y z
N MET A 1 3.00 -6.85 -52.88
CA MET A 1 3.77 -7.90 -52.16
C MET A 1 4.63 -7.32 -51.04
N ASP A 2 5.11 -6.08 -51.14
CA ASP A 2 5.98 -5.46 -50.13
C ASP A 2 5.27 -4.95 -48.85
N GLN A 3 3.99 -4.61 -48.92
CA GLN A 3 3.24 -4.14 -47.74
C GLN A 3 2.99 -5.22 -46.67
N PHE A 4 2.80 -6.48 -47.10
CA PHE A 4 2.65 -7.60 -46.15
C PHE A 4 3.94 -7.89 -45.39
N LYS A 5 5.10 -7.84 -46.08
CA LYS A 5 6.41 -8.03 -45.45
C LYS A 5 6.76 -6.91 -44.47
N TYR A 6 6.35 -5.66 -44.76
CA TYR A 6 6.55 -4.54 -43.84
C TYR A 6 5.70 -4.67 -42.59
N GLN A 7 4.46 -5.15 -42.71
CA GLN A 7 3.59 -5.41 -41.56
C GLN A 7 4.06 -6.58 -40.69
N GLU A 8 4.55 -7.68 -41.27
CA GLU A 8 5.15 -8.78 -40.51
C GLU A 8 6.37 -8.32 -39.73
N GLY A 9 7.26 -7.54 -40.32
CA GLY A 9 8.45 -7.01 -39.64
C GLY A 9 8.08 -6.03 -38.51
N LEU A 10 7.04 -5.19 -38.67
CA LEU A 10 6.58 -4.29 -37.63
C LEU A 10 5.94 -5.05 -36.46
N ASN A 11 5.16 -6.07 -36.75
CA ASN A 11 4.55 -6.95 -35.76
C ASN A 11 5.63 -7.67 -34.94
N GLU A 12 6.66 -8.16 -35.60
CA GLU A 12 7.80 -8.82 -34.94
C GLU A 12 8.56 -7.87 -34.01
N VAL A 13 8.81 -6.64 -34.45
CA VAL A 13 9.48 -5.61 -33.63
C VAL A 13 8.68 -5.29 -32.38
N VAL A 14 7.36 -5.09 -32.51
CA VAL A 14 6.49 -4.77 -31.37
C VAL A 14 6.39 -5.95 -30.43
N THR A 15 6.20 -7.16 -30.95
CA THR A 15 6.15 -8.40 -30.15
C THR A 15 7.44 -8.61 -29.38
N ASN A 16 8.60 -8.44 -30.03
CA ASN A 16 9.91 -8.54 -29.38
C ASN A 16 10.11 -7.48 -28.29
N LYS A 17 9.58 -6.27 -28.49
CA LYS A 17 9.62 -5.20 -27.49
C LYS A 17 8.78 -5.56 -26.26
N VAL A 18 7.59 -6.12 -26.46
CA VAL A 18 6.72 -6.57 -25.35
C VAL A 18 7.36 -7.74 -24.60
N HIS A 19 7.90 -8.74 -25.30
CA HIS A 19 8.60 -9.85 -24.66
C HIS A 19 9.79 -9.37 -23.82
N ARG A 20 10.62 -8.47 -24.36
CA ARG A 20 11.72 -7.87 -23.59
C ARG A 20 11.24 -7.09 -22.37
N MET A 21 10.12 -6.39 -22.47
CA MET A 21 9.51 -5.70 -21.33
C MET A 21 9.12 -6.71 -20.26
N ILE A 22 8.44 -7.80 -20.62
CA ILE A 22 8.05 -8.87 -19.71
C ILE A 22 9.30 -9.46 -19.02
N ASP A 23 10.30 -9.86 -19.79
CA ASP A 23 11.53 -10.47 -19.27
C ASP A 23 12.28 -9.55 -18.31
N ASN A 24 12.39 -8.27 -18.66
CA ASN A 24 13.08 -7.27 -17.83
C ASN A 24 12.37 -6.99 -16.50
N HIS A 25 11.03 -7.15 -16.42
CA HIS A 25 10.26 -6.86 -15.22
C HIS A 25 9.96 -8.09 -14.34
N GLN A 26 10.25 -9.31 -14.82
CA GLN A 26 10.07 -10.53 -14.02
C GLN A 26 10.78 -10.48 -12.65
N PRO A 27 12.03 -9.99 -12.52
CA PRO A 27 12.66 -9.87 -11.21
C PRO A 27 11.93 -8.91 -10.28
N VAL A 28 11.37 -7.81 -10.80
CA VAL A 28 10.60 -6.82 -10.02
C VAL A 28 9.29 -7.42 -9.53
N VAL A 29 8.61 -8.20 -10.37
CA VAL A 29 7.38 -8.93 -10.00
C VAL A 29 7.68 -9.90 -8.86
N MET A 30 8.73 -10.72 -8.99
CA MET A 30 9.12 -11.69 -7.97
C MET A 30 9.46 -11.02 -6.63
N GLN A 31 10.28 -9.96 -6.66
CA GLN A 31 10.63 -9.18 -5.47
C GLN A 31 9.39 -8.57 -4.79
N THR A 32 8.43 -8.08 -5.59
CA THR A 32 7.18 -7.51 -5.09
C THR A 32 6.34 -8.58 -4.37
N VAL A 33 6.21 -9.76 -4.96
CA VAL A 33 5.48 -10.87 -4.35
C VAL A 33 6.17 -11.35 -3.07
N GLU A 34 7.49 -11.54 -3.08
CA GLU A 34 8.25 -11.94 -1.90
C GLU A 34 8.15 -10.91 -0.76
N ARG A 35 8.22 -9.62 -1.08
CA ARG A 35 8.02 -8.55 -0.10
C ARG A 35 6.62 -8.60 0.48
N LEU A 36 5.58 -8.76 -0.34
CA LEU A 36 4.19 -8.85 0.12
C LEU A 36 3.98 -10.02 1.08
N LEU A 37 4.48 -11.21 0.74
CA LEU A 37 4.36 -12.38 1.59
C LEU A 37 5.10 -12.18 2.92
N ARG A 38 6.32 -11.65 2.90
CA ARG A 38 7.10 -11.35 4.10
C ARG A 38 6.40 -10.33 5.00
N GLU A 39 5.86 -9.24 4.42
CA GLU A 39 5.13 -8.24 5.20
C GLU A 39 3.82 -8.79 5.78
N ALA A 40 3.16 -9.70 5.08
CA ALA A 40 1.96 -10.38 5.60
C ALA A 40 2.26 -11.22 6.85
N GLU A 41 3.40 -11.92 6.89
CA GLU A 41 3.83 -12.75 8.03
C GLU A 41 4.10 -11.92 9.30
N ILE A 42 4.71 -10.73 9.15
CA ILE A 42 5.07 -9.86 10.28
C ILE A 42 4.02 -8.78 10.59
N SER A 43 2.94 -8.74 9.81
CA SER A 43 1.84 -7.78 10.01
C SER A 43 0.96 -8.20 11.18
N ARG A 44 0.64 -7.24 12.07
CA ARG A 44 -0.25 -7.46 13.22
C ARG A 44 -1.31 -6.38 13.28
N ASP A 45 -2.52 -6.81 13.67
CA ASP A 45 -3.65 -5.94 13.93
C ASP A 45 -4.03 -6.01 15.40
N PHE A 46 -4.25 -4.86 16.00
CA PHE A 46 -4.78 -4.81 17.36
C PHE A 46 -5.71 -3.61 17.56
N ILE A 47 -6.78 -3.84 18.30
CA ILE A 47 -7.74 -2.80 18.67
C ILE A 47 -7.27 -2.16 19.97
N VAL A 48 -7.21 -0.84 19.99
CA VAL A 48 -6.87 -0.05 21.18
C VAL A 48 -8.01 0.91 21.52
N PRO A 49 -8.35 1.06 22.80
CA PRO A 49 -9.26 2.11 23.25
C PRO A 49 -8.58 3.47 23.13
N ILE A 50 -9.37 4.47 22.77
CA ILE A 50 -9.00 5.89 22.76
C ILE A 50 -10.14 6.70 23.40
N GLY A 51 -9.93 8.00 23.57
CA GLY A 51 -10.95 8.88 24.13
C GLY A 51 -11.24 8.58 25.60
N VAL A 52 -12.52 8.59 25.93
CA VAL A 52 -12.98 8.41 27.32
C VAL A 52 -12.63 7.03 27.88
N GLU A 53 -12.67 5.99 27.06
CA GLU A 53 -12.28 4.64 27.48
C GLU A 53 -10.81 4.55 27.87
N GLN A 54 -9.93 5.29 27.19
CA GLN A 54 -8.52 5.36 27.58
C GLN A 54 -8.31 6.09 28.91
N ARG A 55 -9.09 7.14 29.18
CA ARG A 55 -9.01 7.89 30.44
C ARG A 55 -9.50 7.10 31.64
N GLY A 56 -10.52 6.26 31.47
CA GLY A 56 -11.12 5.48 32.54
C GLY A 56 -10.25 4.32 33.04
N THR A 57 -9.19 3.98 32.33
CA THR A 57 -8.46 2.74 32.56
C THR A 57 -7.18 2.89 33.36
N CYS A 58 -6.58 4.12 33.57
CA CYS A 58 -5.30 4.12 34.25
C CYS A 58 -4.57 5.45 34.44
N GLU A 59 -3.78 5.48 35.49
CA GLU A 59 -2.57 6.29 35.63
C GLU A 59 -1.59 6.10 34.44
N ASN A 60 -1.66 4.95 33.74
CA ASN A 60 -0.87 4.65 32.54
C ASN A 60 -1.79 4.43 31.32
N PRO A 61 -1.80 5.32 30.34
CA PRO A 61 -2.58 5.15 29.12
C PRO A 61 -2.11 3.90 28.34
N ILE A 62 -3.08 3.20 27.70
CA ILE A 62 -2.78 2.01 26.88
C ILE A 62 -1.91 2.37 25.68
N ILE A 63 -2.13 3.57 25.11
CA ILE A 63 -1.27 4.14 24.07
C ILE A 63 -0.78 5.52 24.51
N SER A 64 0.47 5.81 24.22
CA SER A 64 1.09 7.13 24.37
C SER A 64 1.98 7.44 23.17
N PHE A 65 2.31 8.71 22.99
CA PHE A 65 3.12 9.17 21.88
C PHE A 65 4.37 9.90 22.40
N GLU A 66 5.48 9.70 21.71
CA GLU A 66 6.78 10.31 22.00
C GLU A 66 7.39 10.87 20.71
N GLY A 67 8.13 11.96 20.81
CA GLY A 67 8.64 12.69 19.65
C GLY A 67 10.12 13.04 19.73
N ASP A 68 10.99 12.11 20.15
CA ASP A 68 12.43 12.35 20.21
C ASP A 68 13.08 12.32 18.82
N ASP A 69 13.70 11.20 18.44
CA ASP A 69 14.32 11.04 17.11
C ASP A 69 13.28 10.88 16.01
N LYS A 70 12.20 10.18 16.31
CA LYS A 70 11.04 9.97 15.43
C LYS A 70 9.76 10.11 16.24
N LEU A 71 8.66 10.37 15.56
CA LEU A 71 7.34 10.28 16.20
C LEU A 71 7.00 8.80 16.40
N MET A 72 6.81 8.40 17.63
CA MET A 72 6.59 7.02 18.04
C MET A 72 5.27 6.89 18.80
N MET A 73 4.65 5.73 18.70
CA MET A 73 3.54 5.29 19.54
C MET A 73 4.04 4.19 20.48
N ARG A 74 3.73 4.29 21.77
CA ARG A 74 3.90 3.18 22.69
C ARG A 74 2.57 2.52 23.01
N LYS A 75 2.54 1.20 22.94
CA LYS A 75 1.42 0.39 23.39
C LYS A 75 1.87 -0.44 24.59
N ARG A 76 1.36 -0.11 25.78
CA ARG A 76 1.79 -0.76 27.04
C ARG A 76 3.32 -0.83 27.21
N GLY A 77 4.01 0.23 26.78
CA GLY A 77 5.47 0.32 26.83
C GLY A 77 6.20 -0.18 25.57
N GLU A 78 5.58 -1.02 24.74
CA GLU A 78 6.18 -1.47 23.48
C GLU A 78 6.21 -0.34 22.44
N PRO A 79 7.40 0.02 21.90
CA PRO A 79 7.54 1.15 20.99
C PRO A 79 7.26 0.75 19.55
N PHE A 80 6.58 1.63 18.81
CA PHE A 80 6.32 1.53 17.38
C PHE A 80 6.60 2.86 16.70
N THR A 81 7.33 2.87 15.61
CA THR A 81 7.49 4.06 14.77
C THR A 81 6.20 4.34 14.00
N LEU A 82 5.85 5.61 13.80
CA LEU A 82 4.67 5.98 13.03
C LEU A 82 5.05 6.27 11.58
N HIS A 83 4.45 5.52 10.65
CA HIS A 83 4.52 5.85 9.23
C HIS A 83 3.65 7.09 8.92
N ASN A 84 4.01 7.88 7.91
CA ASN A 84 3.27 9.09 7.53
C ASN A 84 1.78 8.85 7.26
N ASN A 85 1.42 7.70 6.70
CA ASN A 85 0.02 7.32 6.52
C ASN A 85 -0.70 7.16 7.87
N ALA A 86 -0.06 6.54 8.85
CA ALA A 86 -0.62 6.40 10.19
C ALA A 86 -0.78 7.75 10.90
N VAL A 87 0.20 8.66 10.75
CA VAL A 87 0.11 10.04 11.27
C VAL A 87 -1.09 10.77 10.68
N ARG A 88 -1.28 10.67 9.35
CA ARG A 88 -2.44 11.26 8.66
C ARG A 88 -3.75 10.70 9.19
N GLN A 89 -3.85 9.38 9.32
CA GLN A 89 -5.07 8.72 9.79
C GLN A 89 -5.36 8.99 11.27
N LEU A 90 -4.33 9.12 12.11
CA LEU A 90 -4.49 9.58 13.50
C LEU A 90 -5.06 11.00 13.53
N ALA A 91 -4.49 11.91 12.74
CA ALA A 91 -4.98 13.27 12.64
C ALA A 91 -6.46 13.32 12.24
N GLU A 92 -6.86 12.59 11.20
CA GLU A 92 -8.25 12.49 10.73
C GLU A 92 -9.20 11.94 11.81
N LYS A 93 -8.74 10.98 12.61
CA LYS A 93 -9.56 10.37 13.68
C LYS A 93 -9.68 11.24 14.92
N MET A 94 -8.75 12.14 15.12
CA MET A 94 -8.68 13.03 16.27
C MET A 94 -9.07 14.47 15.94
N ASP A 95 -9.61 14.71 14.74
CA ASP A 95 -10.00 16.03 14.23
C ASP A 95 -8.86 17.07 14.26
N ILE A 96 -7.63 16.61 14.01
CA ILE A 96 -6.44 17.44 13.88
C ILE A 96 -6.18 17.72 12.39
N PRO A 97 -5.81 18.94 11.98
CA PRO A 97 -5.40 19.20 10.60
C PRO A 97 -4.22 18.31 10.19
N SER A 98 -4.45 17.38 9.27
CA SER A 98 -3.48 16.33 8.93
C SER A 98 -2.17 16.87 8.36
N LYS A 99 -2.23 17.97 7.58
CA LYS A 99 -1.04 18.65 7.05
C LYS A 99 -0.16 19.19 8.19
N TYR A 100 -0.78 19.84 9.17
CA TYR A 100 -0.06 20.42 10.30
C TYR A 100 0.63 19.35 11.14
N LEU A 101 -0.09 18.28 11.51
CA LEU A 101 0.50 17.19 12.29
C LEU A 101 1.65 16.51 11.55
N ARG A 102 1.53 16.32 10.22
CA ARG A 102 2.60 15.78 9.39
C ARG A 102 3.83 16.67 9.38
N GLU A 103 3.67 17.98 9.16
CA GLU A 103 4.78 18.93 9.17
C GLU A 103 5.51 18.92 10.54
N LEU A 104 4.78 18.81 11.64
CA LEU A 104 5.39 18.68 12.96
C LEU A 104 6.14 17.34 13.10
N SER A 105 5.57 16.24 12.62
CA SER A 105 6.17 14.90 12.75
C SER A 105 7.46 14.73 11.94
N GLU A 106 7.60 15.47 10.85
CA GLU A 106 8.79 15.47 9.97
C GLU A 106 9.81 16.56 10.36
N GLY A 107 9.47 17.43 11.30
CA GLY A 107 10.25 18.59 11.69
C GLY A 107 11.40 18.30 12.66
N SER A 108 11.85 19.33 13.36
CA SER A 108 12.88 19.26 14.40
C SER A 108 12.40 18.53 15.66
N ALA A 109 13.31 18.22 16.58
CA ALA A 109 12.97 17.48 17.82
C ALA A 109 11.82 18.13 18.61
N TRP A 110 11.85 19.45 18.82
CA TRP A 110 10.78 20.16 19.53
C TRP A 110 9.42 20.09 18.79
N GLN A 111 9.43 20.07 17.45
CA GLN A 111 8.21 19.93 16.65
C GLN A 111 7.62 18.52 16.79
N ARG A 112 8.46 17.49 16.77
CA ARG A 112 8.02 16.12 17.01
C ARG A 112 7.49 15.92 18.42
N GLN A 113 8.12 16.53 19.44
CA GLN A 113 7.60 16.54 20.80
C GLN A 113 6.24 17.22 20.89
N LEU A 114 6.06 18.36 20.22
CA LEU A 114 4.76 19.04 20.13
C LEU A 114 3.71 18.17 19.46
N ALA A 115 4.06 17.46 18.37
CA ALA A 115 3.17 16.49 17.71
C ALA A 115 2.74 15.38 18.68
N ALA A 116 3.67 14.82 19.44
CA ALA A 116 3.40 13.81 20.45
C ALA A 116 2.48 14.33 21.58
N GLU A 117 2.71 15.56 22.07
CA GLU A 117 1.85 16.19 23.07
C GLU A 117 0.43 16.40 22.55
N ILE A 118 0.28 16.88 21.32
CA ILE A 118 -1.04 17.05 20.68
C ILE A 118 -1.76 15.71 20.64
N LEU A 119 -1.10 14.66 20.14
CA LEU A 119 -1.67 13.31 20.05
C LEU A 119 -2.03 12.75 21.42
N ASN A 120 -1.19 12.90 22.44
CA ASN A 120 -1.46 12.45 23.82
C ASN A 120 -2.68 13.15 24.42
N LYS A 121 -2.78 14.47 24.25
CA LYS A 121 -3.93 15.22 24.73
C LYS A 121 -5.20 14.88 23.98
N THR A 122 -5.14 14.86 22.65
CA THR A 122 -6.32 14.66 21.80
C THR A 122 -6.84 13.23 21.87
N SER A 123 -5.95 12.22 22.00
CA SER A 123 -6.35 10.82 22.14
C SER A 123 -7.28 10.55 23.31
N GLY A 124 -7.17 11.34 24.40
CA GLY A 124 -8.06 11.25 25.54
C GLY A 124 -9.40 12.01 25.39
N TRP A 125 -9.57 12.85 24.36
CA TRP A 125 -10.74 13.71 24.17
C TRP A 125 -11.56 13.39 22.94
N THR A 126 -11.04 12.56 22.01
CA THR A 126 -11.76 12.17 20.80
C THR A 126 -13.09 11.49 21.17
N PRO A 127 -14.18 11.75 20.42
CA PRO A 127 -15.44 11.04 20.59
C PRO A 127 -15.37 9.56 20.20
N ARG A 128 -14.35 9.15 19.49
CA ARG A 128 -14.13 7.74 19.15
C ARG A 128 -13.66 6.98 20.37
N THR A 129 -14.14 5.76 20.51
CA THR A 129 -13.81 4.91 21.65
C THR A 129 -12.72 3.90 21.32
N ARG A 130 -12.60 3.50 20.06
CA ARG A 130 -11.65 2.47 19.62
C ARG A 130 -11.11 2.76 18.23
N VAL A 131 -9.87 2.32 18.00
CA VAL A 131 -9.25 2.27 16.67
C VAL A 131 -8.52 0.95 16.50
N MET A 132 -8.44 0.49 15.26
CA MET A 132 -7.59 -0.62 14.89
C MET A 132 -6.25 -0.09 14.40
N ILE A 133 -5.18 -0.54 15.05
CA ILE A 133 -3.80 -0.24 14.68
C ILE A 133 -3.27 -1.41 13.87
N ARG A 134 -2.71 -1.12 12.71
CA ARG A 134 -2.02 -2.10 11.86
C ARG A 134 -0.53 -1.81 11.83
N THR A 135 0.26 -2.81 12.20
CA THR A 135 1.73 -2.74 12.17
C THR A 135 2.30 -3.71 11.14
N VAL A 136 3.49 -3.38 10.67
CA VAL A 136 4.39 -4.28 9.96
C VAL A 136 5.72 -4.22 10.70
N GLY A 137 6.07 -5.30 11.38
CA GLY A 137 7.17 -5.28 12.34
C GLY A 137 6.95 -4.26 13.46
N ASP A 138 7.90 -3.37 13.64
CA ASP A 138 7.91 -2.28 14.64
C ASP A 138 7.32 -0.95 14.12
N GLN A 139 6.71 -0.94 12.95
CA GLN A 139 6.15 0.26 12.34
C GLN A 139 4.62 0.21 12.28
N VAL A 140 3.94 1.23 12.81
CA VAL A 140 2.51 1.46 12.56
C VAL A 140 2.33 2.02 11.16
N ARG A 141 1.68 1.29 10.27
CA ARG A 141 1.40 1.73 8.89
C ARG A 141 -0.03 2.21 8.69
N GLY A 142 -0.97 1.78 9.54
CA GLY A 142 -2.36 2.18 9.44
C GLY A 142 -3.05 2.32 10.79
N VAL A 143 -3.97 3.29 10.84
CA VAL A 143 -4.90 3.50 11.97
C VAL A 143 -6.31 3.55 11.39
N LEU A 144 -6.99 2.43 11.49
CA LEU A 144 -8.25 2.17 10.83
C LEU A 144 -9.42 2.22 11.82
N SER A 145 -10.65 2.13 11.32
CA SER A 145 -11.81 1.94 12.18
C SER A 145 -11.77 0.57 12.85
N ASP A 146 -12.26 0.45 14.06
CA ASP A 146 -12.43 -0.83 14.77
C ASP A 146 -13.41 -1.79 14.05
N SER A 147 -14.28 -1.26 13.20
CA SER A 147 -15.18 -2.04 12.33
C SER A 147 -14.53 -2.52 11.04
N TYR A 148 -13.28 -2.09 10.75
CA TYR A 148 -12.59 -2.52 9.53
C TYR A 148 -12.38 -4.04 9.52
N ARG A 149 -12.72 -4.67 8.39
CA ARG A 149 -12.47 -6.09 8.14
C ARG A 149 -11.29 -6.23 7.22
N ARG A 150 -10.28 -6.94 7.68
CA ARG A 150 -9.10 -7.21 6.87
C ARG A 150 -9.48 -8.11 5.70
N LEU A 151 -9.16 -7.64 4.50
CA LEU A 151 -9.10 -8.46 3.31
C LEU A 151 -7.62 -8.53 2.93
N ASN A 152 -7.01 -9.66 3.21
CA ASN A 152 -5.57 -9.83 3.06
C ASN A 152 -5.16 -9.71 1.60
N SER A 153 -4.29 -8.75 1.30
CA SER A 153 -3.82 -8.50 -0.06
C SER A 153 -3.13 -9.72 -0.68
N GLU A 154 -2.41 -10.52 0.12
CA GLU A 154 -1.74 -11.73 -0.36
C GLU A 154 -2.74 -12.78 -0.85
N ILE A 155 -3.90 -12.94 -0.19
CA ILE A 155 -4.93 -13.89 -0.59
C ILE A 155 -5.56 -13.47 -1.91
N ILE A 156 -5.92 -12.19 -2.01
CA ILE A 156 -6.55 -11.65 -3.23
C ILE A 156 -5.57 -11.68 -4.39
N LEU A 157 -4.32 -11.26 -4.15
CA LEU A 157 -3.28 -11.28 -5.17
C LEU A 157 -3.02 -12.70 -5.67
N THR A 158 -2.95 -13.69 -4.78
CA THR A 158 -2.78 -15.09 -5.16
C THR A 158 -3.93 -15.59 -6.02
N ALA A 159 -5.18 -15.25 -5.66
CA ALA A 159 -6.36 -15.60 -6.45
C ALA A 159 -6.34 -14.91 -7.83
N PHE A 160 -6.01 -13.62 -7.87
CA PHE A 160 -5.85 -12.86 -9.12
C PHE A 160 -4.79 -13.48 -10.02
N MET A 161 -3.57 -13.71 -9.50
CA MET A 161 -2.46 -14.28 -10.27
C MET A 161 -2.79 -15.67 -10.78
N LYS A 162 -3.39 -16.53 -9.95
CA LYS A 162 -3.82 -17.86 -10.38
C LYS A 162 -4.80 -17.80 -11.54
N THR A 163 -5.79 -16.91 -11.47
CA THR A 163 -6.77 -16.73 -12.55
C THR A 163 -6.11 -16.20 -13.82
N ALA A 164 -5.31 -15.14 -13.70
CA ALA A 164 -4.62 -14.53 -14.84
C ALA A 164 -3.69 -15.53 -15.56
N LEU A 165 -2.91 -16.30 -14.81
CA LEU A 165 -2.02 -17.31 -15.37
C LEU A 165 -2.79 -18.46 -16.03
N ASN A 166 -3.92 -18.88 -15.48
CA ASN A 166 -4.77 -19.90 -16.10
C ASN A 166 -5.37 -19.44 -17.44
N GLU A 167 -5.63 -18.14 -17.60
CA GLU A 167 -6.06 -17.51 -18.86
C GLU A 167 -4.90 -17.20 -19.82
N GLY A 168 -3.68 -17.65 -19.51
CA GLY A 168 -2.49 -17.43 -20.32
C GLY A 168 -1.85 -16.05 -20.20
N ALA A 169 -2.29 -15.21 -19.26
CA ALA A 169 -1.67 -13.93 -19.03
C ALA A 169 -0.30 -14.08 -18.33
N VAL A 170 0.60 -13.15 -18.58
CA VAL A 170 1.93 -13.09 -17.98
C VAL A 170 2.06 -11.81 -17.18
N ALA A 171 2.62 -11.89 -15.98
CA ALA A 171 2.91 -10.69 -15.20
C ALA A 171 4.03 -9.88 -15.88
N CYS A 172 3.78 -8.61 -16.14
CA CYS A 172 4.68 -7.74 -16.90
C CYS A 172 5.21 -6.56 -16.10
N ASP A 173 4.59 -6.20 -14.98
CA ASP A 173 5.08 -5.16 -14.08
C ASP A 173 4.46 -5.29 -12.69
N ALA A 174 5.14 -4.76 -11.68
CA ALA A 174 4.65 -4.72 -10.31
C ALA A 174 5.31 -3.59 -9.51
N LEU A 175 4.59 -3.05 -8.54
CA LEU A 175 5.14 -2.12 -7.57
C LEU A 175 4.50 -2.33 -6.21
N MET A 176 5.31 -2.33 -5.17
CA MET A 176 4.86 -2.28 -3.79
C MET A 176 5.48 -1.08 -3.09
N THR A 177 4.62 -0.19 -2.62
CA THR A 177 4.97 0.88 -1.67
C THR A 177 4.63 0.43 -0.25
N ASP A 178 4.90 1.27 0.73
CA ASP A 178 4.57 0.96 2.13
C ASP A 178 3.05 0.90 2.41
N THR A 179 2.23 1.37 1.48
CA THR A 179 0.77 1.44 1.66
C THR A 179 -0.05 0.83 0.53
N LYS A 180 0.56 0.55 -0.62
CA LYS A 180 -0.14 0.04 -1.81
C LYS A 180 0.70 -0.99 -2.53
N VAL A 181 0.03 -1.96 -3.12
CA VAL A 181 0.62 -2.89 -4.05
C VAL A 181 -0.21 -2.94 -5.32
N TRP A 182 0.45 -3.04 -6.48
CA TRP A 182 -0.20 -3.36 -7.74
C TRP A 182 0.66 -4.30 -8.57
N ILE A 183 0.01 -5.11 -9.37
CA ILE A 183 0.61 -6.01 -10.35
C ILE A 183 -0.16 -5.87 -11.66
N GLU A 184 0.58 -5.80 -12.75
CA GLU A 184 0.04 -5.83 -14.11
C GLU A 184 0.30 -7.17 -14.76
N THR A 185 -0.71 -7.67 -15.46
CA THR A 185 -0.61 -8.84 -16.32
C THR A 185 -1.04 -8.49 -17.73
N ILE A 186 -0.45 -9.16 -18.72
CA ILE A 186 -0.74 -8.96 -20.13
C ILE A 186 -0.96 -10.32 -20.79
N LEU A 187 -1.89 -10.38 -21.75
CA LEU A 187 -1.99 -11.50 -22.66
C LEU A 187 -0.89 -11.34 -23.72
N PRO A 188 -0.03 -12.33 -23.93
CA PRO A 188 1.10 -12.23 -24.87
C PRO A 188 0.66 -12.20 -26.34
N GLU A 189 -0.55 -12.67 -26.64
CA GLU A 189 -1.10 -12.65 -27.99
C GLU A 189 -1.74 -11.29 -28.31
N PRO A 190 -1.24 -10.56 -29.33
CA PRO A 190 -1.79 -9.27 -29.69
C PRO A 190 -3.07 -9.40 -30.51
N ILE A 191 -3.95 -8.42 -30.38
CA ILE A 191 -5.07 -8.18 -31.27
C ILE A 191 -4.61 -7.20 -32.35
N CYS A 192 -4.68 -7.63 -33.61
CA CYS A 192 -4.30 -6.80 -34.76
C CYS A 192 -5.54 -6.22 -35.42
N ILE A 193 -5.69 -4.90 -35.41
CA ILE A 193 -6.82 -4.20 -36.01
C ILE A 193 -6.35 -3.46 -37.27
N PRO A 194 -6.86 -3.81 -38.46
CA PRO A 194 -6.55 -3.10 -39.71
C PRO A 194 -7.14 -1.69 -39.66
N THR A 195 -6.39 -0.71 -40.12
CA THR A 195 -6.85 0.69 -40.19
C THR A 195 -7.16 1.07 -41.64
N ARG A 196 -7.97 2.11 -41.83
CA ARG A 196 -8.38 2.62 -43.17
C ARG A 196 -7.19 3.17 -43.98
N LEU A 197 -6.07 3.49 -43.36
CA LEU A 197 -4.86 4.04 -43.98
C LEU A 197 -3.80 2.97 -44.25
N ASN A 198 -4.19 1.72 -44.46
CA ASN A 198 -3.28 0.58 -44.73
C ASN A 198 -2.27 0.31 -43.63
N GLY A 199 -2.54 0.77 -42.40
CA GLY A 199 -1.76 0.44 -41.20
C GLY A 199 -2.45 -0.64 -40.36
N THR A 200 -1.74 -1.19 -39.40
CA THR A 200 -2.27 -2.11 -38.40
C THR A 200 -2.02 -1.55 -37.00
N VAL A 201 -3.06 -1.47 -36.20
CA VAL A 201 -2.93 -1.16 -34.76
C VAL A 201 -2.80 -2.49 -34.02
N ILE A 202 -1.75 -2.61 -33.23
CA ILE A 202 -1.47 -3.79 -32.41
C ILE A 202 -1.86 -3.44 -30.96
N ILE A 203 -2.77 -4.22 -30.39
CA ILE A 203 -3.27 -4.03 -29.04
C ILE A 203 -2.95 -5.26 -28.21
N TYR A 204 -2.34 -5.05 -27.06
CA TYR A 204 -2.19 -6.08 -26.04
C TYR A 204 -3.22 -5.85 -24.95
N MET A 205 -3.95 -6.90 -24.60
CA MET A 205 -4.90 -6.84 -23.48
C MET A 205 -4.18 -7.16 -22.18
N GLY A 206 -4.48 -6.40 -21.13
CA GLY A 206 -3.90 -6.63 -19.82
C GLY A 206 -4.86 -6.21 -18.71
N VAL A 207 -4.56 -6.66 -17.51
CA VAL A 207 -5.29 -6.33 -16.29
C VAL A 207 -4.32 -5.89 -15.22
N ARG A 208 -4.65 -4.78 -14.55
CA ARG A 208 -3.95 -4.33 -13.34
C ARG A 208 -4.79 -4.66 -12.12
N PHE A 209 -4.19 -5.41 -11.21
CA PHE A 209 -4.66 -5.54 -9.83
C PHE A 209 -3.99 -4.48 -8.96
N SER A 210 -4.78 -3.79 -8.14
CA SER A 210 -4.26 -2.81 -7.18
C SER A 210 -5.04 -2.87 -5.88
N THR A 211 -4.35 -2.87 -4.76
CA THR A 211 -4.95 -2.90 -3.43
C THR A 211 -4.13 -2.12 -2.40
N SER A 212 -4.78 -1.78 -1.28
CA SER A 212 -4.15 -1.19 -0.11
C SER A 212 -4.70 -1.87 1.15
N ASP A 213 -3.82 -2.33 2.03
CA ASP A 213 -4.19 -2.89 3.34
C ASP A 213 -4.36 -1.82 4.41
N TYR A 214 -4.14 -0.56 4.07
CA TYR A 214 -4.03 0.54 5.05
C TYR A 214 -5.09 1.64 4.85
N GLY A 215 -6.09 1.40 4.01
CA GLY A 215 -7.20 2.34 3.76
C GLY A 215 -6.92 3.40 2.69
#